data_c7a881ac2cafcb9ffe20013e3a34a704
#
_entry.id   c7a881ac2cafcb9ffe20013e3a34a704
#
_cell.length_a   1.000
_cell.length_b   1.000
_cell.length_c   1.000
_cell.angle_alpha   90.00
_cell.angle_beta   90.00
_cell.angle_gamma   90.00
#
_symmetry.space_group_name_H-M   'P 1'
#
loop_
_entity.id
_entity.type
_entity.pdbx_description
1 polymer ?
#
loop_
_entity_poly.entity_id
_entity_poly.type
_entity_poly.pdbx_seq_one_letter_code
_entity_poly.pdbx_strand_id
1 'polypeptide(L)'
;TPHQELYDNQGSLIVKIDLSDGRIVESFEVGLGPEQLYLDENSLFVSRTSYDANWSANYGSSKVNISTGDVEIVTYGVGTACRADIFKMNNSIYRATALGAVPLDENLNLNQSAKIGDFSNIYSANYLDNKLILGSSDYIAPDTVYLYNNLNESIGFFEVNVLPGSYQIYKN
;
A
#
# COMPACT_ATOMS: atom_id res chain seq x y z
N THR A 1 0.97 7.92 -12.63
CA THR A 1 0.12 6.84 -12.13
C THR A 1 0.51 5.52 -12.75
N PRO A 2 0.39 4.44 -12.02
CA PRO A 2 0.87 3.14 -12.50
C PRO A 2 0.06 2.55 -13.65
N HIS A 3 -1.06 3.15 -13.98
CA HIS A 3 -1.95 2.52 -14.88
C HIS A 3 -1.85 2.98 -16.27
N GLN A 4 -0.90 3.49 -16.69
CA GLN A 4 -0.85 3.99 -17.52
C GLN A 4 -0.96 4.22 -18.69
N GLU A 5 -0.54 4.31 -19.25
CA GLU A 5 -0.63 4.94 -20.48
C GLU A 5 -1.20 4.18 -21.59
N LEU A 6 -1.02 2.99 -21.64
CA LEU A 6 -1.58 2.01 -22.54
C LEU A 6 -1.48 0.72 -21.82
N TYR A 7 -2.38 -0.14 -22.02
CA TYR A 7 -2.50 -1.43 -21.37
C TYR A 7 -1.24 -2.31 -21.43
N ASP A 8 -0.32 -1.99 -22.33
CA ASP A 8 0.91 -2.75 -22.53
C ASP A 8 2.14 -2.16 -21.83
N ASN A 9 2.01 -1.00 -21.17
CA ASN A 9 3.16 -0.25 -20.69
C ASN A 9 2.93 0.26 -19.27
N GLN A 10 3.19 -0.58 -18.30
CA GLN A 10 3.08 -0.22 -16.90
C GLN A 10 4.30 0.58 -16.45
N GLY A 11 4.08 1.69 -15.74
CA GLY A 11 5.17 2.48 -15.19
C GLY A 11 5.96 1.73 -14.14
N SER A 12 7.23 2.02 -14.04
CA SER A 12 8.15 1.41 -13.07
C SER A 12 8.97 2.44 -12.31
N LEU A 13 8.76 3.72 -12.59
CA LEU A 13 9.54 4.81 -12.03
C LEU A 13 8.76 5.58 -10.96
N ILE A 14 9.47 5.99 -9.92
CA ILE A 14 9.09 7.12 -9.08
C ILE A 14 10.07 8.26 -9.31
N VAL A 15 9.60 9.49 -9.16
CA VAL A 15 10.41 10.67 -9.41
C VAL A 15 10.39 11.61 -8.20
N LYS A 16 11.51 12.27 -7.97
CA LYS A 16 11.66 13.35 -7.02
C LYS A 16 11.60 14.66 -7.78
N ILE A 17 10.74 15.56 -7.35
CA ILE A 17 10.50 16.85 -8.01
C ILE A 17 10.92 17.98 -7.07
N ASP A 18 11.68 18.93 -7.59
CA ASP A 18 11.92 20.20 -6.91
C ASP A 18 10.66 21.06 -7.01
N LEU A 19 10.07 21.38 -5.87
CA LEU A 19 8.84 22.17 -5.83
C LEU A 19 9.04 23.65 -6.15
N SER A 20 10.28 24.13 -6.17
CA SER A 20 10.58 25.54 -6.49
C SER A 20 10.43 25.85 -7.98
N ASP A 21 10.68 24.88 -8.84
CA ASP A 21 10.66 25.05 -10.30
C ASP A 21 10.00 23.90 -11.07
N GLY A 22 9.52 22.86 -10.37
CA GLY A 22 8.82 21.73 -10.97
C GLY A 22 9.70 20.74 -11.71
N ARG A 23 11.03 20.83 -11.59
CA ARG A 23 11.93 19.90 -12.29
C ARG A 23 12.05 18.58 -11.59
N ILE A 24 12.14 17.51 -12.38
CA ILE A 24 12.58 16.20 -11.89
C ILE A 24 14.08 16.29 -11.58
N VAL A 25 14.43 16.06 -10.32
CA VAL A 25 15.84 16.08 -9.86
C VAL A 25 16.41 14.67 -9.73
N GLU A 26 15.57 13.67 -9.60
CA GLU A 26 16.00 12.28 -9.47
C GLU A 26 14.88 11.32 -9.88
N SER A 27 15.24 10.12 -10.35
CA SER A 27 14.30 9.05 -10.70
C SER A 27 14.82 7.71 -10.19
N PHE A 28 13.92 6.88 -9.69
CA PHE A 28 14.24 5.55 -9.16
C PHE A 28 13.42 4.50 -9.88
N GLU A 29 14.10 3.47 -10.42
CA GLU A 29 13.47 2.29 -10.99
C GLU A 29 13.05 1.35 -9.85
N VAL A 30 11.76 1.27 -9.57
CA VAL A 30 11.21 0.54 -8.42
C VAL A 30 10.46 -0.73 -8.79
N GLY A 31 10.52 -1.12 -10.06
CA GLY A 31 9.76 -2.23 -10.63
C GLY A 31 8.32 -1.86 -10.96
N LEU A 32 7.67 -2.72 -11.75
CA LEU A 32 6.37 -2.44 -12.36
C LEU A 32 5.27 -2.12 -11.33
N GLY A 33 4.42 -1.16 -11.69
CA GLY A 33 3.18 -0.83 -11.02
C GLY A 33 3.30 -0.15 -9.66
N PRO A 34 4.17 0.88 -9.46
CA PRO A 34 4.18 1.63 -8.21
C PRO A 34 2.84 2.33 -7.98
N GLU A 35 2.28 2.21 -6.77
CA GLU A 35 0.97 2.75 -6.42
C GLU A 35 1.02 3.74 -5.26
N GLN A 36 1.43 3.29 -4.08
CA GLN A 36 1.46 4.09 -2.86
C GLN A 36 2.88 4.23 -2.33
N LEU A 37 3.14 5.33 -1.67
CA LEU A 37 4.44 5.69 -1.14
C LEU A 37 4.35 5.98 0.36
N TYR A 38 5.31 5.49 1.11
CA TYR A 38 5.50 5.85 2.51
C TYR A 38 6.96 6.16 2.80
N LEU A 39 7.24 7.39 3.19
CA LEU A 39 8.58 7.84 3.55
C LEU A 39 8.81 7.67 5.05
N ASP A 40 9.85 6.92 5.42
CA ASP A 40 10.33 6.77 6.78
C ASP A 40 11.81 7.16 6.83
N GLU A 41 12.11 8.32 7.34
CA GLU A 41 13.46 8.90 7.35
C GLU A 41 14.07 8.94 5.93
N ASN A 42 15.09 8.13 5.67
CA ASN A 42 15.76 8.02 4.37
C ASN A 42 15.28 6.83 3.53
N SER A 43 14.29 6.08 4.00
CA SER A 43 13.74 4.93 3.30
C SER A 43 12.37 5.25 2.74
N LEU A 44 12.24 5.21 1.43
CA LEU A 44 10.96 5.35 0.75
C LEU A 44 10.43 3.97 0.39
N PHE A 45 9.36 3.57 1.04
CA PHE A 45 8.66 2.32 0.77
C PHE A 45 7.60 2.53 -0.30
N VAL A 46 7.53 1.59 -1.24
CA VAL A 46 6.65 1.65 -2.41
C VAL A 46 5.84 0.37 -2.48
N SER A 47 4.53 0.48 -2.51
CA SER A 47 3.69 -0.64 -2.87
C SER A 47 3.53 -0.73 -4.38
N ARG A 48 3.44 -1.95 -4.89
CA ARG A 48 3.35 -2.20 -6.33
C ARG A 48 2.25 -3.20 -6.65
N THR A 49 1.51 -2.93 -7.72
CA THR A 49 0.59 -3.88 -8.36
C THR A 49 0.77 -3.77 -9.86
N SER A 50 0.97 -4.89 -10.51
CA SER A 50 1.16 -4.96 -11.96
C SER A 50 0.33 -6.10 -12.57
N TYR A 51 0.09 -6.04 -13.87
CA TYR A 51 -0.68 -7.04 -14.57
C TYR A 51 0.20 -7.71 -15.63
N ASP A 52 0.09 -9.02 -15.75
CA ASP A 52 0.74 -9.77 -16.81
C ASP A 52 -0.07 -9.71 -18.12
N ALA A 53 0.44 -10.34 -19.19
CA ALA A 53 -0.22 -10.36 -20.49
C ALA A 53 -1.59 -11.06 -20.50
N ASN A 54 -1.91 -11.82 -19.44
CA ASN A 54 -3.19 -12.49 -19.25
C ASN A 54 -4.10 -11.73 -18.29
N TRP A 55 -3.73 -10.50 -17.91
CA TRP A 55 -4.43 -9.69 -16.92
C TRP A 55 -4.43 -10.27 -15.51
N SER A 56 -3.53 -11.19 -15.21
CA SER A 56 -3.35 -11.66 -13.85
C SER A 56 -2.58 -10.59 -13.05
N ALA A 57 -3.17 -10.18 -11.94
CA ALA A 57 -2.52 -9.22 -11.06
C ALA A 57 -1.37 -9.87 -10.29
N ASN A 58 -0.24 -9.17 -10.25
CA ASN A 58 0.91 -9.49 -9.42
C ASN A 58 1.19 -8.32 -8.49
N TYR A 59 1.63 -8.59 -7.28
CA TYR A 59 1.90 -7.54 -6.32
C TYR A 59 3.27 -7.68 -5.67
N GLY A 60 3.78 -6.58 -5.14
CA GLY A 60 5.09 -6.52 -4.51
C GLY A 60 5.29 -5.25 -3.70
N SER A 61 6.48 -5.09 -3.18
CA SER A 61 6.95 -3.87 -2.54
C SER A 61 8.36 -3.54 -2.99
N SER A 62 8.72 -2.27 -2.89
CA SER A 62 10.10 -1.82 -3.08
C SER A 62 10.48 -0.84 -1.98
N LYS A 63 11.78 -0.70 -1.77
CA LYS A 63 12.36 0.24 -0.82
C LYS A 63 13.50 0.97 -1.50
N VAL A 64 13.47 2.28 -1.41
CA VAL A 64 14.52 3.16 -1.96
C VAL A 64 15.20 3.86 -0.80
N ASN A 65 16.52 3.75 -0.73
CA ASN A 65 17.31 4.65 0.09
C ASN A 65 17.48 5.97 -0.67
N ILE A 66 16.77 7.02 -0.25
CA ILE A 66 16.76 8.30 -0.96
C ILE A 66 18.08 9.07 -0.87
N SER A 67 19.02 8.65 -0.02
CA SER A 67 20.35 9.28 0.12
C SER A 67 21.39 8.63 -0.77
N THR A 68 21.30 7.32 -1.02
CA THR A 68 22.26 6.56 -1.84
C THR A 68 21.73 6.23 -3.22
N GLY A 69 20.41 6.20 -3.40
CA GLY A 69 19.74 5.77 -4.62
C GLY A 69 19.58 4.24 -4.72
N ASP A 70 20.01 3.49 -3.71
CA ASP A 70 19.87 2.03 -3.71
C ASP A 70 18.40 1.62 -3.68
N VAL A 71 18.05 0.63 -4.50
CA VAL A 71 16.69 0.12 -4.62
C VAL A 71 16.64 -1.38 -4.37
N GLU A 72 15.75 -1.79 -3.49
CA GLU A 72 15.40 -3.17 -3.20
C GLU A 72 14.00 -3.46 -3.73
N ILE A 73 13.80 -4.57 -4.44
CA ILE A 73 12.55 -4.92 -5.12
C ILE A 73 12.16 -6.35 -4.77
N VAL A 74 10.96 -6.54 -4.21
CA VAL A 74 10.40 -7.87 -3.91
C VAL A 74 9.04 -8.02 -4.58
N THR A 75 8.83 -9.14 -5.27
CA THR A 75 7.55 -9.53 -5.85
C THR A 75 7.01 -10.76 -5.12
N TYR A 76 5.75 -10.69 -4.69
CA TYR A 76 5.11 -11.73 -3.90
C TYR A 76 4.35 -12.75 -4.75
N GLY A 77 4.24 -12.53 -6.05
CA GLY A 77 3.53 -13.40 -6.98
C GLY A 77 2.13 -12.91 -7.30
N VAL A 78 1.29 -13.84 -7.74
CA VAL A 78 -0.10 -13.54 -8.13
C VAL A 78 -0.94 -13.17 -6.91
N GLY A 79 -1.70 -12.12 -7.04
CA GLY A 79 -2.58 -11.59 -6.01
C GLY A 79 -2.93 -10.14 -6.29
N THR A 80 -4.02 -9.68 -5.72
CA THR A 80 -4.42 -8.27 -5.80
C THR A 80 -4.37 -7.63 -4.44
N ALA A 81 -4.01 -6.36 -4.44
CA ALA A 81 -4.36 -5.46 -3.39
C ALA A 81 -4.79 -4.17 -4.08
N CYS A 82 -6.08 -4.03 -4.34
CA CYS A 82 -6.59 -2.74 -4.79
C CYS A 82 -6.20 -1.68 -3.79
N ARG A 83 -5.72 -0.51 -4.28
CA ARG A 83 -5.19 0.58 -3.46
C ARG A 83 -4.10 0.18 -2.46
N ALA A 84 -3.43 -0.85 -2.74
CA ALA A 84 -2.19 -1.38 -2.17
C ALA A 84 -1.46 -0.51 -1.12
N ASP A 85 -2.19 -0.07 -0.09
CA ASP A 85 -1.66 0.88 0.89
C ASP A 85 -0.43 0.32 1.61
N ILE A 86 0.53 1.21 1.87
CA ILE A 86 1.75 0.93 2.61
C ILE A 86 1.93 2.03 3.67
N PHE A 87 2.17 1.65 4.91
CA PHE A 87 2.19 2.58 6.03
C PHE A 87 3.03 2.04 7.20
N LYS A 88 3.40 2.91 8.13
CA LYS A 88 4.09 2.52 9.37
C LYS A 88 3.11 2.42 10.53
N MET A 89 3.18 1.33 11.27
CA MET A 89 2.45 1.12 12.51
C MET A 89 3.37 0.39 13.51
N ASN A 90 3.37 0.81 14.78
CA ASN A 90 4.17 0.19 15.84
C ASN A 90 5.64 -0.08 15.45
N ASN A 91 6.26 0.88 14.78
CA ASN A 91 7.66 0.80 14.32
C ASN A 91 7.93 -0.21 13.19
N SER A 92 6.92 -0.81 12.61
CA SER A 92 7.01 -1.72 11.47
C SER A 92 6.29 -1.14 10.25
N ILE A 93 6.79 -1.45 9.08
CA ILE A 93 6.11 -1.13 7.82
C ILE A 93 5.10 -2.23 7.52
N TYR A 94 3.89 -1.84 7.19
CA TYR A 94 2.80 -2.74 6.83
C TYR A 94 2.41 -2.55 5.37
N ARG A 95 2.09 -3.65 4.73
CA ARG A 95 1.53 -3.71 3.39
C ARG A 95 0.08 -4.18 3.47
N ALA A 96 -0.84 -3.41 2.92
CA ALA A 96 -2.20 -3.89 2.72
C ALA A 96 -2.21 -4.99 1.65
N THR A 97 -2.90 -6.07 1.94
CA THR A 97 -3.19 -7.16 1.02
C THR A 97 -4.70 -7.41 1.02
N ALA A 98 -5.22 -8.17 0.08
CA ALA A 98 -6.64 -8.55 0.09
C ALA A 98 -7.06 -9.24 1.40
N LEU A 99 -6.12 -9.87 2.10
CA LEU A 99 -6.36 -10.65 3.31
C LEU A 99 -6.24 -9.86 4.62
N GLY A 100 -5.77 -8.62 4.57
CA GLY A 100 -5.53 -7.78 5.74
C GLY A 100 -4.24 -6.97 5.63
N ALA A 101 -3.81 -6.39 6.75
CA ALA A 101 -2.54 -5.68 6.85
C ALA A 101 -1.42 -6.61 7.33
N VAL A 102 -0.34 -6.71 6.57
CA VAL A 102 0.78 -7.62 6.82
C VAL A 102 2.05 -6.83 7.04
N PRO A 103 2.77 -7.02 8.16
CA PRO A 103 4.05 -6.37 8.37
C PRO A 103 5.12 -6.93 7.44
N LEU A 104 6.01 -6.06 7.00
CA LEU A 104 7.20 -6.40 6.23
C LEU A 104 8.38 -6.61 7.17
N ASP A 105 9.23 -7.58 6.85
CA ASP A 105 10.55 -7.71 7.46
C ASP A 105 11.57 -6.74 6.82
N GLU A 106 12.82 -6.76 7.27
CA GLU A 106 13.88 -5.91 6.78
C GLU A 106 14.22 -6.12 5.29
N ASN A 107 13.90 -7.29 4.74
CA ASN A 107 14.09 -7.69 3.35
C ASN A 107 12.78 -7.59 2.54
N LEU A 108 11.81 -6.83 3.03
CA LEU A 108 10.48 -6.63 2.42
C LEU A 108 9.61 -7.90 2.29
N ASN A 109 9.95 -9.01 2.95
CA ASN A 109 9.09 -10.19 2.92
C ASN A 109 7.86 -9.99 3.82
N LEU A 110 6.73 -10.54 3.38
CA LEU A 110 5.48 -10.52 4.12
C LEU A 110 5.53 -11.47 5.32
N ASN A 111 5.46 -10.95 6.54
CA ASN A 111 5.31 -11.77 7.74
C ASN A 111 3.83 -12.14 7.95
N GLN A 112 3.37 -13.19 7.26
CA GLN A 112 1.98 -13.63 7.28
C GLN A 112 1.51 -14.08 8.67
N SER A 113 2.40 -14.51 9.55
CA SER A 113 2.05 -14.93 10.92
C SER A 113 1.63 -13.75 11.82
N ALA A 114 2.02 -12.55 11.47
CA ALA A 114 1.67 -11.31 12.17
C ALA A 114 0.64 -10.46 11.41
N LYS A 115 -0.08 -11.05 10.46
CA LYS A 115 -1.15 -10.39 9.71
C LYS A 115 -2.26 -9.93 10.65
N ILE A 116 -2.76 -8.73 10.42
CA ILE A 116 -3.92 -8.17 11.12
C ILE A 116 -5.13 -8.25 10.22
N GLY A 117 -6.19 -8.80 10.78
CA GLY A 117 -7.43 -9.10 10.07
C GLY A 117 -7.39 -10.47 9.39
N ASP A 118 -8.57 -10.99 9.10
CA ASP A 118 -8.77 -12.22 8.34
C ASP A 118 -9.90 -11.99 7.35
N PHE A 119 -9.53 -11.42 6.21
CA PHE A 119 -10.44 -10.95 5.18
C PHE A 119 -10.15 -11.65 3.86
N SER A 120 -11.00 -11.40 2.87
CA SER A 120 -10.79 -11.86 1.49
C SER A 120 -10.77 -10.72 0.47
N ASN A 121 -11.12 -9.51 0.91
CA ASN A 121 -11.45 -8.40 0.02
C ASN A 121 -11.13 -7.02 0.62
N ILE A 122 -10.00 -6.89 1.31
CA ILE A 122 -9.53 -5.57 1.75
C ILE A 122 -9.25 -4.72 0.53
N TYR A 123 -9.92 -3.58 0.48
CA TYR A 123 -9.81 -2.58 -0.57
C TYR A 123 -8.84 -1.46 -0.20
N SER A 124 -8.84 -1.03 1.06
CA SER A 124 -7.99 0.06 1.54
C SER A 124 -7.54 -0.17 2.98
N ALA A 125 -6.40 0.41 3.34
CA ALA A 125 -5.89 0.41 4.71
C ALA A 125 -5.22 1.74 5.04
N ASN A 126 -5.31 2.17 6.30
CA ASN A 126 -4.57 3.32 6.79
C ASN A 126 -4.33 3.20 8.30
N TYR A 127 -3.29 3.86 8.79
CA TYR A 127 -3.02 3.96 10.22
C TYR A 127 -3.04 5.43 10.64
N LEU A 128 -4.06 5.81 11.39
CA LEU A 128 -4.33 7.19 11.81
C LEU A 128 -4.68 7.22 13.30
N ASP A 129 -4.05 8.14 14.04
CA ASP A 129 -4.36 8.38 15.47
C ASP A 129 -4.37 7.09 16.30
N ASN A 130 -3.34 6.27 16.14
CA ASN A 130 -3.17 4.96 16.80
C ASN A 130 -4.29 3.94 16.50
N LYS A 131 -4.92 4.05 15.34
CA LYS A 131 -5.93 3.11 14.87
C LYS A 131 -5.60 2.63 13.46
N LEU A 132 -5.60 1.33 13.28
CA LEU A 132 -5.60 0.73 11.95
C LEU A 132 -7.04 0.71 11.44
N ILE A 133 -7.22 1.20 10.25
CA ILE A 133 -8.50 1.28 9.53
C ILE A 133 -8.40 0.39 8.31
N LEU A 134 -9.28 -0.59 8.19
CA LEU A 134 -9.33 -1.51 7.05
C LEU A 134 -10.69 -1.41 6.38
N GLY A 135 -10.72 -0.98 5.14
CA GLY A 135 -11.92 -0.97 4.32
C GLY A 135 -12.04 -2.24 3.50
N SER A 136 -13.12 -2.95 3.65
CA SER A 136 -13.46 -4.14 2.87
C SER A 136 -14.49 -3.78 1.83
N SER A 137 -14.39 -4.32 0.60
CA SER A 137 -15.35 -4.08 -0.47
C SER A 137 -15.57 -5.32 -1.32
N ASP A 138 -16.84 -5.58 -1.64
CA ASP A 138 -17.23 -6.53 -2.67
C ASP A 138 -17.63 -5.84 -4.00
N TYR A 139 -17.42 -4.52 -4.08
CA TYR A 139 -17.75 -3.65 -5.21
C TYR A 139 -19.25 -3.47 -5.50
N ILE A 140 -20.14 -3.94 -4.62
CA ILE A 140 -21.59 -3.88 -4.84
C ILE A 140 -22.27 -2.93 -3.85
N ALA A 141 -22.06 -3.06 -2.54
CA ALA A 141 -22.55 -2.22 -1.45
C ALA A 141 -23.60 -2.91 -0.55
N PRO A 142 -23.73 -2.49 0.72
CA PRO A 142 -22.80 -1.59 1.42
C PRO A 142 -21.49 -2.29 1.79
N ASP A 143 -20.44 -1.52 1.88
CA ASP A 143 -19.12 -1.97 2.30
C ASP A 143 -18.88 -1.73 3.80
N THR A 144 -17.83 -2.32 4.36
CA THR A 144 -17.55 -2.23 5.78
C THR A 144 -16.15 -1.69 6.04
N VAL A 145 -16.06 -0.80 7.02
CA VAL A 145 -14.79 -0.32 7.58
C VAL A 145 -14.59 -0.90 8.97
N TYR A 146 -13.49 -1.59 9.16
CA TYR A 146 -13.08 -2.20 10.44
C TYR A 146 -12.02 -1.35 11.12
N LEU A 147 -12.11 -1.24 12.42
CA LEU A 147 -11.19 -0.49 13.26
C LEU A 147 -10.45 -1.43 14.22
N TYR A 148 -9.13 -1.25 14.28
CA TYR A 148 -8.26 -1.95 15.23
C TYR A 148 -7.47 -0.93 16.04
N ASN A 149 -7.18 -1.24 17.29
CA ASN A 149 -6.27 -0.43 18.10
C ASN A 149 -4.79 -0.78 17.80
N ASN A 150 -3.87 -0.09 18.48
CA ASN A 150 -2.44 -0.32 18.33
C ASN A 150 -1.94 -1.66 18.93
N LEU A 151 -2.81 -2.41 19.60
CA LEU A 151 -2.56 -3.76 20.09
C LEU A 151 -3.11 -4.85 19.16
N ASN A 152 -3.58 -4.45 17.98
CA ASN A 152 -4.21 -5.32 16.98
C ASN A 152 -5.53 -5.95 17.44
N GLU A 153 -6.22 -5.33 18.39
CA GLU A 153 -7.53 -5.75 18.84
C GLU A 153 -8.62 -4.99 18.05
N SER A 154 -9.64 -5.71 17.59
CA SER A 154 -10.79 -5.10 16.95
C SER A 154 -11.54 -4.23 17.95
N ILE A 155 -11.75 -2.95 17.60
CA ILE A 155 -12.46 -1.98 18.43
C ILE A 155 -13.82 -1.58 17.84
N GLY A 156 -14.15 -2.09 16.66
CA GLY A 156 -15.45 -1.88 16.05
C GLY A 156 -15.43 -1.90 14.54
N PHE A 157 -16.61 -1.71 13.97
CA PHE A 157 -16.79 -1.56 12.53
C PHE A 157 -18.01 -0.67 12.26
N PHE A 158 -18.11 -0.18 11.03
CA PHE A 158 -19.28 0.54 10.55
C PHE A 158 -19.47 0.33 9.04
N GLU A 159 -20.70 0.39 8.60
CA GLU A 159 -21.04 0.30 7.19
C GLU A 159 -20.90 1.66 6.51
N VAL A 160 -20.47 1.62 5.26
CA VAL A 160 -20.30 2.77 4.38
C VAL A 160 -20.87 2.46 3.00
N ASN A 161 -20.90 3.46 2.13
CA ASN A 161 -21.14 3.22 0.72
C ASN A 161 -19.97 2.47 0.08
N VAL A 162 -20.09 2.15 -1.21
CA VAL A 162 -19.12 1.37 -1.97
C VAL A 162 -17.73 2.00 -2.01
N LEU A 163 -16.70 1.17 -1.90
CA LEU A 163 -15.30 1.52 -2.13
C LEU A 163 -14.73 2.53 -1.11
N PRO A 164 -14.65 2.18 0.19
CA PRO A 164 -14.05 3.04 1.21
C PRO A 164 -12.55 3.24 0.95
N GLY A 165 -12.19 4.35 0.34
CA GLY A 165 -10.84 4.53 -0.22
C GLY A 165 -9.92 5.49 0.52
N SER A 166 -10.45 6.38 1.36
CA SER A 166 -9.63 7.36 2.07
C SER A 166 -10.25 7.69 3.42
N TYR A 167 -9.40 7.96 4.39
CA TYR A 167 -9.81 8.20 5.77
C TYR A 167 -9.19 9.47 6.31
N GLN A 168 -9.95 10.18 7.10
CA GLN A 168 -9.47 11.34 7.85
C GLN A 168 -10.10 11.35 9.23
N ILE A 169 -9.31 11.68 10.24
CA ILE A 169 -9.81 11.89 11.59
C ILE A 169 -10.10 13.38 11.78
N TYR A 170 -11.33 13.68 12.19
CA TYR A 170 -11.72 14.99 12.63
C TYR A 170 -11.67 15.04 14.15
N LYS A 171 -10.93 15.98 14.71
CA LYS A 171 -10.88 16.25 16.16
C LYS A 171 -11.61 17.57 16.43
N ASN A 172 -12.63 17.52 17.26
CA ASN A 172 -13.34 18.71 17.78
C ASN A 172 -12.51 19.43 18.83
#